data_f55ba26b2e8de9073b5381856a4357a7
#
_entry.id   f55ba26b2e8de9073b5381856a4357a7
#
_cell.length_a   1.000
_cell.length_b   1.000
_cell.length_c   1.000
_cell.angle_alpha   90.00
_cell.angle_beta   90.00
_cell.angle_gamma   90.00
#
_symmetry.space_group_name_H-M   'P 1'
#
loop_
_entity.id
_entity.type
_entity.pdbx_description
1 polymer ?
#
loop_
_entity_poly.entity_id
_entity_poly.type
_entity_poly.pdbx_seq_one_letter_code
_entity_poly.pdbx_strand_id
1 'polypeptide(L)'
;MSNSSEFRVKAGMFLYRFAWSVELLAAAVGLSLAWLFLFIQVDIQKQDGNLSPNDWMLAFVAAIPFVMVAVIELTKIPLAFACYLSTSRMAKYLFGITLFLISIITFETFTNGFGQYIQVQLKAIKKVQHSMTTIGNEIENLKREKDNLSGLSRQAINDASTDRII
;
A
#
# COMPACT_ATOMS: atom_id res chain seq x y z
N MET A 1 4.90 -52.52 14.31
CA MET A 1 3.86 -51.50 14.58
C MET A 1 4.39 -50.16 15.12
N SER A 2 5.67 -50.02 15.47
CA SER A 2 6.23 -48.76 16.05
C SER A 2 6.46 -47.64 15.01
N ASN A 3 6.79 -47.93 13.77
CA ASN A 3 7.13 -46.96 12.73
C ASN A 3 5.98 -46.02 12.35
N SER A 4 4.72 -46.45 12.45
CA SER A 4 3.57 -45.64 12.07
C SER A 4 3.22 -44.53 13.10
N SER A 5 3.53 -44.78 14.38
CA SER A 5 3.30 -43.80 15.45
C SER A 5 4.37 -42.71 15.44
N GLU A 6 5.63 -43.06 15.24
CA GLU A 6 6.72 -42.09 15.11
C GLU A 6 6.56 -41.19 13.87
N PHE A 7 6.13 -41.77 12.76
CA PHE A 7 5.85 -40.98 11.56
C PHE A 7 4.74 -39.94 11.79
N ARG A 8 3.65 -40.35 12.46
CA ARG A 8 2.53 -39.40 12.79
C ARG A 8 2.98 -38.26 13.69
N VAL A 9 3.82 -38.55 14.70
CA VAL A 9 4.35 -37.52 15.60
C VAL A 9 5.27 -36.56 14.85
N LYS A 10 6.18 -37.07 14.02
CA LYS A 10 7.08 -36.22 13.20
C LYS A 10 6.31 -35.37 12.19
N ALA A 11 5.33 -35.95 11.50
CA ALA A 11 4.47 -35.24 10.57
C ALA A 11 3.64 -34.14 11.29
N GLY A 12 3.09 -34.44 12.47
CA GLY A 12 2.35 -33.45 13.27
C GLY A 12 3.23 -32.28 13.71
N MET A 13 4.45 -32.55 14.16
CA MET A 13 5.40 -31.52 14.56
C MET A 13 5.84 -30.63 13.36
N PHE A 14 6.05 -31.27 12.21
CA PHE A 14 6.36 -30.53 10.96
C PHE A 14 5.21 -29.61 10.56
N LEU A 15 3.96 -30.12 10.51
CA LEU A 15 2.77 -29.34 10.18
C LEU A 15 2.57 -28.17 11.16
N TYR A 16 2.79 -28.41 12.45
CA TYR A 16 2.70 -27.35 13.46
C TYR A 16 3.71 -26.23 13.22
N ARG A 17 4.98 -26.58 12.97
CA ARG A 17 6.02 -25.58 12.66
C ARG A 17 5.74 -24.84 11.35
N PHE A 18 5.25 -25.56 10.36
CA PHE A 18 4.87 -24.97 9.07
C PHE A 18 3.71 -23.98 9.23
N ALA A 19 2.67 -24.36 9.99
CA ALA A 19 1.55 -23.45 10.27
C ALA A 19 2.02 -22.16 10.96
N TRP A 20 2.89 -22.26 11.97
CA TRP A 20 3.48 -21.09 12.62
C TRP A 20 4.28 -20.21 11.65
N SER A 21 5.04 -20.81 10.75
CA SER A 21 5.81 -20.05 9.76
C SER A 21 4.89 -19.28 8.81
N VAL A 22 3.80 -19.89 8.36
CA VAL A 22 2.81 -19.23 7.49
C VAL A 22 2.12 -18.06 8.19
N GLU A 23 1.68 -18.25 9.43
CA GLU A 23 1.01 -17.18 10.20
C GLU A 23 1.97 -16.03 10.55
N LEU A 24 3.23 -16.33 10.87
CA LEU A 24 4.25 -15.30 11.08
C LEU A 24 4.50 -14.50 9.80
N LEU A 25 4.54 -15.15 8.64
CA LEU A 25 4.66 -14.46 7.35
C LEU A 25 3.43 -13.58 7.08
N ALA A 26 2.22 -14.07 7.33
CA ALA A 26 1.00 -13.29 7.17
C ALA A 26 0.96 -12.07 8.09
N ALA A 27 1.33 -12.24 9.36
CA ALA A 27 1.46 -11.13 10.30
C ALA A 27 2.55 -10.12 9.89
N ALA A 28 3.69 -10.60 9.38
CA ALA A 28 4.76 -9.74 8.88
C ALA A 28 4.31 -8.91 7.67
N VAL A 29 3.52 -9.49 6.76
CA VAL A 29 2.92 -8.75 5.64
C VAL A 29 1.95 -7.68 6.15
N GLY A 30 1.09 -8.00 7.11
CA GLY A 30 0.18 -7.02 7.73
C GLY A 30 0.92 -5.84 8.36
N LEU A 31 1.99 -6.12 9.13
CA LEU A 31 2.83 -5.08 9.73
C LEU A 31 3.60 -4.26 8.69
N SER A 32 4.07 -4.90 7.62
CA SER A 32 4.75 -4.20 6.51
C SER A 32 3.81 -3.24 5.80
N LEU A 33 2.54 -3.63 5.60
CA LEU A 33 1.51 -2.75 5.05
C LEU A 33 1.19 -1.59 6.00
N ALA A 34 1.07 -1.85 7.31
CA ALA A 34 0.87 -0.79 8.30
C ALA A 34 1.99 0.24 8.25
N TRP A 35 3.24 -0.23 8.21
CA TRP A 35 4.44 0.61 8.10
C TRP A 35 4.43 1.44 6.82
N LEU A 36 4.18 0.80 5.69
CA LEU A 36 4.12 1.44 4.39
C LEU A 36 3.04 2.53 4.33
N PHE A 37 1.84 2.25 4.85
CA PHE A 37 0.74 3.22 4.94
C PHE A 37 1.12 4.44 5.79
N LEU A 38 1.80 4.21 6.91
CA LEU A 38 2.26 5.26 7.79
C LEU A 38 3.22 6.20 7.06
N PHE A 39 4.20 5.66 6.33
CA PHE A 39 5.16 6.47 5.56
C PHE A 39 4.50 7.21 4.38
N ILE A 40 3.63 6.56 3.63
CA ILE A 40 2.94 7.20 2.50
C ILE A 40 2.09 8.38 2.99
N GLN A 41 1.37 8.23 4.09
CA GLN A 41 0.57 9.31 4.65
C GLN A 41 1.44 10.49 5.10
N VAL A 42 2.56 10.21 5.76
CA VAL A 42 3.51 11.25 6.18
C VAL A 42 4.14 11.97 4.97
N ASP A 43 4.49 11.26 3.91
CA ASP A 43 5.08 11.84 2.70
C ASP A 43 4.09 12.72 1.93
N ILE A 44 2.82 12.30 1.84
CA ILE A 44 1.76 13.10 1.20
C ILE A 44 1.59 14.44 1.94
N GLN A 45 1.62 14.42 3.26
CA GLN A 45 1.43 15.59 4.10
C GLN A 45 2.65 16.53 4.11
N LYS A 46 3.86 16.00 3.99
CA LYS A 46 5.08 16.81 3.81
C LYS A 46 5.05 17.67 2.54
N GLN A 47 4.36 17.25 1.50
CA GLN A 47 4.25 18.02 0.25
C GLN A 47 3.41 19.31 0.42
N ASP A 48 2.55 19.38 1.44
CA ASP A 48 1.73 20.56 1.73
C ASP A 48 2.43 21.60 2.66
N GLY A 49 3.69 21.36 3.03
CA GLY A 49 4.62 22.38 3.55
C GLY A 49 4.82 22.46 5.06
N ASN A 50 3.95 21.86 5.91
CA ASN A 50 4.16 21.81 7.36
C ASN A 50 3.52 20.56 7.98
N LEU A 51 4.34 19.70 8.58
CA LEU A 51 3.86 18.56 9.38
C LEU A 51 3.26 19.07 10.70
N SER A 52 1.94 18.95 10.79
CA SER A 52 1.21 19.18 12.06
C SER A 52 1.25 17.91 12.94
N PRO A 53 1.20 18.03 14.28
CA PRO A 53 1.00 16.87 15.15
C PRO A 53 -0.25 16.05 14.82
N ASN A 54 -1.29 16.67 14.30
CA ASN A 54 -2.51 16.02 13.83
C ASN A 54 -2.27 15.07 12.63
N ASP A 55 -1.28 15.34 11.80
CA ASP A 55 -0.97 14.56 10.61
C ASP A 55 -0.38 13.20 10.98
N TRP A 56 0.47 13.17 12.00
CA TRP A 56 0.97 11.92 12.57
C TRP A 56 -0.14 11.07 13.18
N MET A 57 -1.09 11.72 13.85
CA MET A 57 -2.24 11.03 14.43
C MET A 57 -3.11 10.40 13.34
N LEU A 58 -3.37 11.12 12.25
CA LEU A 58 -4.13 10.60 11.10
C LEU A 58 -3.41 9.43 10.41
N ALA A 59 -2.09 9.55 10.22
CA ALA A 59 -1.27 8.46 9.66
C ALA A 59 -1.31 7.20 10.54
N PHE A 60 -1.24 7.39 11.87
CA PHE A 60 -1.31 6.28 12.82
C PHE A 60 -2.69 5.61 12.80
N VAL A 61 -3.76 6.39 12.80
CA VAL A 61 -5.14 5.86 12.70
C VAL A 61 -5.34 5.07 11.41
N ALA A 62 -4.78 5.51 10.29
CA ALA A 62 -4.84 4.80 9.01
C ALA A 62 -4.07 3.46 9.02
N ALA A 63 -3.03 3.32 9.85
CA ALA A 63 -2.25 2.09 9.99
C ALA A 63 -2.89 1.06 10.94
N ILE A 64 -3.74 1.49 11.90
CA ILE A 64 -4.36 0.63 12.91
C ILE A 64 -5.04 -0.62 12.32
N PRO A 65 -5.85 -0.55 11.26
CA PRO A 65 -6.52 -1.74 10.71
C PRO A 65 -5.53 -2.85 10.31
N PHE A 66 -4.38 -2.49 9.75
CA PHE A 66 -3.36 -3.46 9.33
C PHE A 66 -2.62 -4.07 10.52
N VAL A 67 -2.36 -3.29 11.57
CA VAL A 67 -1.81 -3.81 12.83
C VAL A 67 -2.80 -4.78 13.47
N MET A 68 -4.10 -4.44 13.51
CA MET A 68 -5.14 -5.32 14.03
C MET A 68 -5.21 -6.64 13.26
N VAL A 69 -5.12 -6.59 11.92
CA VAL A 69 -5.06 -7.82 11.11
C VAL A 69 -3.86 -8.68 11.49
N ALA A 70 -2.67 -8.10 11.64
CA ALA A 70 -1.47 -8.84 12.04
C ALA A 70 -1.63 -9.53 13.40
N VAL A 71 -2.26 -8.86 14.38
CA VAL A 71 -2.57 -9.43 15.70
C VAL A 71 -3.58 -10.58 15.57
N ILE A 72 -4.63 -10.40 14.78
CA ILE A 72 -5.67 -11.42 14.54
C ILE A 72 -5.06 -12.66 13.85
N GLU A 73 -4.17 -12.48 12.89
CA GLU A 73 -3.45 -13.60 12.24
C GLU A 73 -2.72 -14.45 13.28
N LEU A 74 -1.98 -13.84 14.20
CA LEU A 74 -1.26 -14.57 15.24
C LEU A 74 -2.19 -15.30 16.23
N THR A 75 -3.45 -14.91 16.37
CA THR A 75 -4.41 -15.59 17.26
C THR A 75 -5.03 -16.85 16.65
N LYS A 76 -4.91 -17.06 15.34
CA LYS A 76 -5.50 -18.23 14.66
C LYS A 76 -4.91 -19.55 15.14
N ILE A 77 -3.59 -19.62 15.37
CA ILE A 77 -2.92 -20.86 15.82
C ILE A 77 -3.36 -21.26 17.22
N PRO A 78 -3.31 -20.39 18.25
CA PRO A 78 -3.83 -20.73 19.57
C PRO A 78 -5.32 -21.16 19.53
N LEU A 79 -6.13 -20.49 18.68
CA LEU A 79 -7.54 -20.81 18.53
C LEU A 79 -7.75 -22.20 17.87
N ALA A 80 -6.99 -22.51 16.82
CA ALA A 80 -7.00 -23.83 16.18
C ALA A 80 -6.56 -24.93 17.17
N PHE A 81 -5.56 -24.64 17.99
CA PHE A 81 -5.08 -25.56 19.01
C PHE A 81 -6.13 -25.78 20.11
N ALA A 82 -6.82 -24.72 20.56
CA ALA A 82 -7.94 -24.80 21.50
C ALA A 82 -9.10 -25.62 20.91
N CYS A 83 -9.39 -25.47 19.63
CA CYS A 83 -10.38 -26.27 18.91
C CYS A 83 -10.00 -27.77 18.93
N TYR A 84 -8.73 -28.09 18.69
CA TYR A 84 -8.24 -29.46 18.68
C TYR A 84 -8.26 -30.11 20.07
N LEU A 85 -7.83 -29.38 21.11
CA LEU A 85 -7.76 -29.88 22.49
C LEU A 85 -9.12 -29.98 23.20
N SER A 86 -10.12 -29.26 22.70
CA SER A 86 -11.42 -29.24 23.33
C SER A 86 -12.04 -30.65 23.37
N THR A 87 -12.48 -31.08 24.54
CA THR A 87 -13.19 -32.35 24.76
C THR A 87 -14.70 -32.24 24.45
N SER A 88 -15.26 -31.05 24.55
CA SER A 88 -16.69 -30.78 24.28
C SER A 88 -16.92 -30.61 22.78
N ARG A 89 -17.90 -31.34 22.22
CA ARG A 89 -18.30 -31.16 20.81
C ARG A 89 -18.78 -29.75 20.52
N MET A 90 -19.52 -29.16 21.44
CA MET A 90 -20.05 -27.81 21.30
C MET A 90 -18.94 -26.76 21.25
N ALA A 91 -17.92 -26.89 22.09
CA ALA A 91 -16.76 -26.00 22.07
C ALA A 91 -15.93 -26.15 20.78
N LYS A 92 -15.79 -27.37 20.23
CA LYS A 92 -15.13 -27.58 18.92
C LYS A 92 -15.83 -26.83 17.80
N TYR A 93 -17.16 -26.92 17.73
CA TYR A 93 -17.94 -26.19 16.73
C TYR A 93 -17.82 -24.68 16.91
N LEU A 94 -17.88 -24.19 18.16
CA LEU A 94 -17.75 -22.78 18.46
C LEU A 94 -16.39 -22.24 18.01
N PHE A 95 -15.29 -22.87 18.41
CA PHE A 95 -13.93 -22.47 17.99
C PHE A 95 -13.71 -22.60 16.49
N GLY A 96 -14.27 -23.64 15.84
CA GLY A 96 -14.19 -23.84 14.40
C GLY A 96 -14.91 -22.72 13.62
N ILE A 97 -16.12 -22.38 14.04
CA ILE A 97 -16.89 -21.26 13.45
C ILE A 97 -16.17 -19.93 13.66
N THR A 98 -15.65 -19.69 14.87
CA THR A 98 -14.90 -18.47 15.17
C THR A 98 -13.66 -18.35 14.28
N LEU A 99 -12.90 -19.46 14.12
CA LEU A 99 -11.74 -19.49 13.25
C LEU A 99 -12.09 -19.20 11.78
N PHE A 100 -13.20 -19.76 11.30
CA PHE A 100 -13.70 -19.52 9.95
C PHE A 100 -14.10 -18.06 9.74
N LEU A 101 -14.86 -17.48 10.69
CA LEU A 101 -15.26 -16.07 10.62
C LEU A 101 -14.06 -15.12 10.65
N ILE A 102 -13.08 -15.37 11.52
CA ILE A 102 -11.84 -14.59 11.58
C ILE A 102 -11.11 -14.67 10.23
N SER A 103 -11.03 -15.85 9.61
CA SER A 103 -10.37 -16.02 8.31
C SER A 103 -11.05 -15.22 7.20
N ILE A 104 -12.38 -15.14 7.19
CA ILE A 104 -13.13 -14.32 6.22
C ILE A 104 -12.85 -12.83 6.46
N ILE A 105 -12.94 -12.37 7.71
CA ILE A 105 -12.72 -10.96 8.07
C ILE A 105 -11.30 -10.52 7.68
N THR A 106 -10.29 -11.33 7.98
CA THR A 106 -8.91 -10.99 7.64
C THR A 106 -8.68 -10.99 6.13
N PHE A 107 -9.29 -11.91 5.38
CA PHE A 107 -9.22 -11.92 3.91
C PHE A 107 -9.86 -10.66 3.32
N GLU A 108 -11.04 -10.27 3.79
CA GLU A 108 -11.74 -9.06 3.34
C GLU A 108 -10.93 -7.79 3.66
N THR A 109 -10.41 -7.68 4.89
CA THR A 109 -9.59 -6.53 5.31
C THR A 109 -8.31 -6.43 4.47
N PHE A 110 -7.68 -7.57 4.17
CA PHE A 110 -6.48 -7.62 3.33
C PHE A 110 -6.77 -7.18 1.90
N THR A 111 -7.87 -7.66 1.32
CA THR A 111 -8.30 -7.29 -0.04
C THR A 111 -8.63 -5.81 -0.14
N ASN A 112 -9.35 -5.26 0.84
CA ASN A 112 -9.68 -3.84 0.90
C ASN A 112 -8.43 -2.97 1.10
N GLY A 113 -7.49 -3.42 1.94
CA GLY A 113 -6.22 -2.75 2.16
C GLY A 113 -5.37 -2.67 0.90
N PHE A 114 -5.26 -3.77 0.16
CA PHE A 114 -4.58 -3.81 -1.15
C PHE A 114 -5.25 -2.89 -2.15
N GLY A 115 -6.59 -2.88 -2.21
CA GLY A 115 -7.34 -1.98 -3.08
C GLY A 115 -7.04 -0.51 -2.80
N GLN A 116 -7.00 -0.12 -1.52
CA GLN A 116 -6.63 1.24 -1.12
C GLN A 116 -5.18 1.58 -1.49
N TYR A 117 -4.25 0.66 -1.25
CA TYR A 117 -2.85 0.85 -1.63
C TYR A 117 -2.69 1.10 -3.13
N ILE A 118 -3.33 0.28 -3.97
CA ILE A 118 -3.31 0.45 -5.43
C ILE A 118 -3.89 1.81 -5.82
N GLN A 119 -5.00 2.25 -5.21
CA GLN A 119 -5.60 3.55 -5.50
C GLN A 119 -4.67 4.72 -5.13
N VAL A 120 -3.96 4.64 -4.01
CA VAL A 120 -2.98 5.66 -3.62
C VAL A 120 -1.84 5.73 -4.64
N GLN A 121 -1.30 4.59 -5.07
CA GLN A 121 -0.26 4.52 -6.11
C GLN A 121 -0.75 5.08 -7.45
N LEU A 122 -1.97 4.75 -7.86
CA LEU A 122 -2.56 5.27 -9.10
C LEU A 122 -2.77 6.79 -9.04
N LYS A 123 -3.15 7.35 -7.89
CA LYS A 123 -3.26 8.81 -7.70
C LYS A 123 -1.90 9.48 -7.82
N ALA A 124 -0.85 8.90 -7.23
CA ALA A 124 0.51 9.41 -7.34
C ALA A 124 1.00 9.42 -8.81
N ILE A 125 0.78 8.33 -9.54
CA ILE A 125 1.12 8.23 -10.97
C ILE A 125 0.35 9.27 -11.80
N LYS A 126 -0.96 9.41 -11.57
CA LYS A 126 -1.79 10.40 -12.27
C LYS A 126 -1.32 11.83 -11.99
N LYS A 127 -0.92 12.15 -10.76
CA LYS A 127 -0.37 13.47 -10.40
C LYS A 127 0.90 13.76 -11.18
N VAL A 128 1.83 12.81 -11.23
CA VAL A 128 3.08 12.94 -12.01
C VAL A 128 2.78 13.10 -13.51
N GLN A 129 1.87 12.30 -14.05
CA GLN A 129 1.46 12.39 -15.45
C GLN A 129 0.83 13.74 -15.79
N HIS A 130 -0.02 14.26 -14.91
CA HIS A 130 -0.61 15.58 -15.06
C HIS A 130 0.46 16.70 -15.04
N SER A 131 1.41 16.61 -14.10
CA SER A 131 2.53 17.55 -14.03
C SER A 131 3.39 17.52 -15.30
N MET A 132 3.68 16.34 -15.84
CA MET A 132 4.41 16.18 -17.11
C MET A 132 3.66 16.81 -18.28
N THR A 133 2.34 16.63 -18.34
CA THR A 133 1.50 17.25 -19.40
C THR A 133 1.50 18.76 -19.27
N THR A 134 1.40 19.29 -18.07
CA THR A 134 1.44 20.75 -17.81
C THR A 134 2.77 21.35 -18.23
N ILE A 135 3.90 20.74 -17.84
CA ILE A 135 5.25 21.16 -18.24
C ILE A 135 5.42 21.08 -19.77
N GLY A 136 4.90 20.01 -20.39
CA GLY A 136 4.93 19.86 -21.85
C GLY A 136 4.22 21.02 -22.57
N ASN A 137 3.03 21.38 -22.10
CA ASN A 137 2.26 22.50 -22.64
C ASN A 137 2.97 23.87 -22.43
N GLU A 138 3.62 24.04 -21.28
CA GLU A 138 4.39 25.25 -20.97
C GLU A 138 5.61 25.39 -21.89
N ILE A 139 6.34 24.30 -22.11
CA ILE A 139 7.46 24.26 -23.07
C ILE A 139 6.98 24.61 -24.48
N GLU A 140 5.84 24.09 -24.92
CA GLU A 140 5.30 24.39 -26.24
C GLU A 140 4.87 25.87 -26.35
N ASN A 141 4.25 26.44 -25.32
CA ASN A 141 3.91 27.86 -25.28
C ASN A 141 5.15 28.76 -25.33
N LEU A 142 6.17 28.46 -24.53
CA LEU A 142 7.43 29.20 -24.55
C LEU A 142 8.14 29.09 -25.91
N LYS A 143 8.06 27.95 -26.58
CA LYS A 143 8.61 27.77 -27.92
C LYS A 143 7.88 28.67 -28.96
N ARG A 144 6.55 28.72 -28.91
CA ARG A 144 5.73 29.60 -29.75
C ARG A 144 6.03 31.07 -29.52
N GLU A 145 6.19 31.49 -28.26
CA GLU A 145 6.55 32.83 -27.88
C GLU A 145 7.94 33.23 -28.42
N LYS A 146 8.94 32.32 -28.25
CA LYS A 146 10.27 32.50 -28.84
C LYS A 146 10.23 32.66 -30.36
N ASP A 147 9.45 31.82 -31.04
CA ASP A 147 9.32 31.90 -32.52
C ASP A 147 8.67 33.20 -32.95
N ASN A 148 7.65 33.70 -32.25
CA ASN A 148 7.03 34.99 -32.48
C ASN A 148 8.02 36.14 -32.26
N LEU A 149 8.77 36.14 -31.15
CA LEU A 149 9.78 37.17 -30.87
C LEU A 149 10.91 37.17 -31.91
N SER A 150 11.31 35.99 -32.38
CA SER A 150 12.33 35.87 -33.43
C SER A 150 11.81 36.42 -34.78
N GLY A 151 10.53 36.21 -35.08
CA GLY A 151 9.86 36.78 -36.27
C GLY A 151 9.83 38.29 -36.23
N LEU A 152 9.37 38.86 -35.10
CA LEU A 152 9.34 40.32 -34.89
C LEU A 152 10.73 40.95 -34.98
N SER A 153 11.76 40.32 -34.42
CA SER A 153 13.13 40.80 -34.50
C SER A 153 13.65 40.85 -35.93
N ARG A 154 13.36 39.81 -36.73
CA ARG A 154 13.73 39.80 -38.16
C ARG A 154 13.01 40.86 -38.96
N GLN A 155 11.72 41.12 -38.66
CA GLN A 155 10.94 42.16 -39.33
C GLN A 155 11.50 43.56 -39.01
N ALA A 156 11.80 43.83 -37.75
CA ALA A 156 12.40 45.10 -37.32
C ALA A 156 13.77 45.35 -37.96
N ILE A 157 14.60 44.33 -38.15
CA ILE A 157 15.90 44.44 -38.85
C ILE A 157 15.71 44.74 -40.35
N ASN A 158 14.74 44.10 -41.01
CA ASN A 158 14.43 44.36 -42.40
C ASN A 158 13.90 45.78 -42.60
N ASP A 159 12.97 46.26 -41.77
CA ASP A 159 12.44 47.61 -41.86
C ASP A 159 13.55 48.67 -41.67
N ALA A 160 14.43 48.47 -40.66
CA ALA A 160 15.56 49.35 -40.41
C ALA A 160 16.62 49.35 -41.56
N SER A 161 16.71 48.25 -42.31
CA SER A 161 17.62 48.16 -43.46
C SER A 161 17.05 48.88 -44.69
N THR A 162 15.72 48.88 -44.84
CA THR A 162 15.03 49.53 -45.96
C THR A 162 15.09 51.05 -45.83
N ASP A 163 14.94 51.59 -44.61
CA ASP A 163 15.03 53.04 -44.34
C ASP A 163 16.42 53.62 -44.55
N ARG A 164 17.47 52.82 -44.67
CA ARG A 164 18.83 53.31 -44.93
C ARG A 164 19.20 53.41 -46.43
N ILE A 165 18.32 52.98 -47.32
CA ILE A 165 18.57 52.92 -48.77
C ILE A 165 17.85 54.02 -49.51
N ILE A 166 17.04 54.82 -48.84
CA ILE A 166 16.38 56.03 -49.32
C ILE A 166 17.16 57.25 -48.84
#